data_3ac7f3a35fbbd6e63dc693f8d7a29297
#
_entry.id   3ac7f3a35fbbd6e63dc693f8d7a29297
#
_cell.length_a   1.000
_cell.length_b   1.000
_cell.length_c   1.000
_cell.angle_alpha   90.00
_cell.angle_beta   90.00
_cell.angle_gamma   90.00
#
_symmetry.space_group_name_H-M   'P 1'
#
loop_
_entity.id
_entity.type
_entity.pdbx_description
1 polymer ?
#
loop_
_entity_poly.entity_id
_entity_poly.type
_entity_poly.pdbx_seq_one_letter_code
_entity_poly.pdbx_strand_id
1 'polypeptide(L)'
;MIGQTATTLSQRVERVSVSPVPLLPETGYLIVDPGAFAESDELDSLRPLMCRPTNWGRDFTGLPAIIDLAHCDAGQRDWLAIVINAEHESRLRMQLTRPGVCAYVDAPVDANTLAGHLANQLLILPVEKSGHRALPGALWRFFDPRVFANLCWMLEPEHLTTLVGPASRWVFPWLDSWYECNGILDTASDVAPPERIGGFARIDIDIWDRTQRIATINQTLARLGLPSELPWQDKAATAAVVESAVTEAERRLHWKQTDDQVNYAEHIARYGAAFRNHPRLVDHWVKLETRVETFSCSELIALLSQEEYEEFAQPTRPRDPTVR
;
A
#
# COMPACT_ATOMS: atom_id res chain seq x y z
N MET A 1 23.28 23.61 -13.45
CA MET A 1 23.49 22.16 -13.43
C MET A 1 22.29 21.57 -12.69
N ILE A 2 21.32 21.10 -13.46
CA ILE A 2 20.03 20.63 -12.96
C ILE A 2 20.13 19.13 -12.85
N GLY A 3 19.96 18.66 -11.62
CA GLY A 3 19.36 17.43 -11.18
C GLY A 3 19.65 16.15 -11.97
N GLN A 4 20.56 15.32 -11.49
CA GLN A 4 20.38 13.88 -11.62
C GLN A 4 19.12 13.52 -10.84
N THR A 5 18.02 13.28 -11.56
CA THR A 5 16.79 12.69 -11.02
C THR A 5 17.18 11.36 -10.38
N ALA A 6 17.04 11.29 -9.07
CA ALA A 6 17.08 10.03 -8.35
C ALA A 6 16.10 9.07 -9.05
N THR A 7 16.65 7.98 -9.59
CA THR A 7 15.86 6.88 -10.16
C THR A 7 15.04 6.31 -9.01
N THR A 8 13.78 6.70 -8.93
CA THR A 8 12.89 6.27 -7.84
C THR A 8 12.68 4.77 -7.93
N LEU A 9 12.56 4.08 -6.81
CA LEU A 9 12.29 2.64 -6.70
C LEU A 9 11.01 2.19 -7.43
N SER A 10 10.10 3.12 -7.75
CA SER A 10 8.97 2.84 -8.64
C SER A 10 9.42 2.26 -10.00
N GLN A 11 10.67 2.47 -10.39
CA GLN A 11 11.27 1.88 -11.58
C GLN A 11 11.77 0.43 -11.39
N ARG A 12 11.81 -0.07 -10.16
CA ARG A 12 12.22 -1.45 -9.82
C ARG A 12 11.03 -2.38 -9.56
N VAL A 13 9.83 -1.84 -9.53
CA VAL A 13 8.62 -2.66 -9.38
C VAL A 13 8.04 -2.93 -10.76
N GLU A 14 7.94 -4.21 -11.09
CA GLU A 14 7.42 -4.67 -12.36
C GLU A 14 6.21 -5.59 -12.14
N ARG A 15 5.32 -5.65 -13.12
CA ARG A 15 4.24 -6.63 -13.11
C ARG A 15 4.80 -7.99 -13.44
N VAL A 16 4.40 -9.01 -12.69
CA VAL A 16 4.73 -10.40 -13.01
C VAL A 16 3.96 -10.80 -14.27
N SER A 17 4.69 -11.06 -15.35
CA SER A 17 4.13 -11.20 -16.71
C SER A 17 3.54 -12.59 -17.01
N VAL A 18 3.63 -13.54 -16.09
CA VAL A 18 3.29 -14.95 -16.35
C VAL A 18 2.14 -15.36 -15.43
N SER A 19 0.96 -15.57 -15.99
CA SER A 19 -0.27 -16.00 -15.31
C SER A 19 -0.81 -14.97 -14.29
N PRO A 20 -2.12 -14.83 -14.11
CA PRO A 20 -2.68 -13.96 -13.08
C PRO A 20 -2.26 -14.38 -11.66
N VAL A 21 -1.84 -15.62 -11.47
CA VAL A 21 -1.30 -16.15 -10.21
C VAL A 21 0.07 -16.77 -10.49
N PRO A 22 1.16 -16.32 -9.85
CA PRO A 22 2.47 -16.93 -10.03
C PRO A 22 2.44 -18.38 -9.52
N LEU A 23 3.05 -19.28 -10.28
CA LEU A 23 3.31 -20.63 -9.80
C LEU A 23 4.20 -20.56 -8.56
N LEU A 24 3.86 -21.36 -7.54
CA LEU A 24 4.71 -21.46 -6.35
C LEU A 24 6.06 -22.06 -6.73
N PRO A 25 7.16 -21.37 -6.47
CA PRO A 25 8.50 -21.92 -6.70
C PRO A 25 8.78 -23.10 -5.77
N GLU A 26 9.80 -23.90 -6.10
CA GLU A 26 10.23 -25.02 -5.25
C GLU A 26 10.98 -24.56 -4.00
N THR A 27 11.58 -23.38 -4.04
CA THR A 27 12.37 -22.78 -2.96
C THR A 27 11.93 -21.36 -2.67
N GLY A 28 12.48 -20.77 -1.62
CA GLY A 28 12.13 -19.44 -1.17
C GLY A 28 11.09 -19.48 -0.04
N TYR A 29 10.51 -18.34 0.27
CA TYR A 29 9.69 -18.14 1.45
C TYR A 29 8.34 -17.52 1.10
N LEU A 30 7.25 -18.02 1.71
CA LEU A 30 5.99 -17.29 1.74
C LEU A 30 5.87 -16.52 3.05
N ILE A 31 5.53 -15.24 2.96
CA ILE A 31 5.09 -14.45 4.10
C ILE A 31 3.58 -14.56 4.16
N VAL A 32 3.06 -15.00 5.30
CA VAL A 32 1.63 -15.19 5.54
C VAL A 32 1.17 -14.39 6.76
N ASP A 33 -0.12 -14.04 6.76
CA ASP A 33 -0.80 -13.52 7.95
C ASP A 33 -1.62 -14.66 8.58
N PRO A 34 -1.13 -15.32 9.64
CA PRO A 34 -1.82 -16.45 10.24
C PRO A 34 -3.24 -16.13 10.70
N GLY A 35 -3.50 -14.89 11.09
CA GLY A 35 -4.82 -14.47 11.54
C GLY A 35 -5.88 -14.39 10.42
N ALA A 36 -5.49 -14.53 9.15
CA ALA A 36 -6.43 -14.67 8.04
C ALA A 36 -6.86 -16.13 7.80
N PHE A 37 -6.12 -17.09 8.36
CA PHE A 37 -6.38 -18.53 8.29
C PHE A 37 -6.99 -19.05 9.60
N ALA A 38 -7.74 -18.24 10.31
CA ALA A 38 -8.33 -18.65 11.58
C ALA A 38 -8.97 -20.05 11.48
N GLU A 39 -8.50 -20.99 12.33
CA GLU A 39 -9.00 -22.38 12.44
C GLU A 39 -8.59 -23.31 11.29
N SER A 40 -7.45 -23.10 10.61
CA SER A 40 -6.96 -24.03 9.60
C SER A 40 -5.83 -24.93 10.14
N ASP A 41 -6.14 -26.21 10.33
CA ASP A 41 -5.14 -27.23 10.70
C ASP A 41 -4.06 -27.38 9.61
N GLU A 42 -4.41 -27.05 8.36
CA GLU A 42 -3.50 -27.11 7.21
C GLU A 42 -2.35 -26.11 7.39
N LEU A 43 -2.63 -24.87 7.87
CA LEU A 43 -1.57 -23.90 8.12
C LEU A 43 -0.59 -24.40 9.19
N ASP A 44 -1.10 -25.02 10.26
CA ASP A 44 -0.25 -25.57 11.33
C ASP A 44 0.65 -26.70 10.82
N SER A 45 0.18 -27.49 9.84
CA SER A 45 0.98 -28.55 9.19
C SER A 45 2.21 -28.01 8.45
N LEU A 46 2.16 -26.77 7.98
CA LEU A 46 3.26 -26.07 7.31
C LEU A 46 4.33 -25.56 8.27
N ARG A 47 4.09 -25.65 9.59
CA ARG A 47 5.01 -25.21 10.66
C ARG A 47 5.53 -23.77 10.42
N PRO A 48 4.64 -22.78 10.29
CA PRO A 48 5.02 -21.43 9.98
C PRO A 48 5.91 -20.83 11.08
N LEU A 49 7.00 -20.22 10.69
CA LEU A 49 7.92 -19.54 11.62
C LEU A 49 7.43 -18.12 11.88
N MET A 50 6.94 -17.87 13.10
CA MET A 50 6.42 -16.56 13.50
C MET A 50 7.51 -15.50 13.59
N CYS A 51 7.31 -14.35 12.96
CA CYS A 51 8.17 -13.17 13.08
C CYS A 51 7.85 -12.42 14.38
N ARG A 52 8.47 -12.82 15.49
CA ARG A 52 8.19 -12.26 16.83
C ARG A 52 9.22 -11.21 17.24
N PRO A 53 8.81 -9.94 17.42
CA PRO A 53 9.70 -8.93 18.00
C PRO A 53 10.07 -9.27 19.46
N THR A 54 11.35 -9.16 19.80
CA THR A 54 11.88 -9.56 21.13
C THR A 54 11.36 -8.68 22.28
N ASN A 55 11.01 -7.43 22.01
CA ASN A 55 10.65 -6.44 23.03
C ASN A 55 9.14 -6.22 23.17
N TRP A 56 8.34 -7.10 22.62
CA TRP A 56 6.90 -6.94 22.67
C TRP A 56 6.26 -8.06 23.50
N GLY A 57 5.79 -7.72 24.68
CA GLY A 57 5.28 -8.66 25.70
C GLY A 57 3.80 -9.01 25.58
N ARG A 58 3.17 -8.88 24.42
CA ARG A 58 1.74 -9.19 24.23
C ARG A 58 1.55 -10.36 23.27
N ASP A 59 0.46 -11.14 23.46
CA ASP A 59 -0.01 -12.08 22.45
C ASP A 59 -0.45 -11.33 21.21
N PHE A 60 0.16 -11.63 20.04
CA PHE A 60 -0.13 -10.95 18.80
C PHE A 60 -0.87 -11.84 17.84
N THR A 61 -2.15 -11.65 17.80
CA THR A 61 -2.92 -11.96 16.61
C THR A 61 -2.61 -10.88 15.55
N GLY A 62 -1.87 -11.23 14.50
CA GLY A 62 -1.58 -10.31 13.39
C GLY A 62 -0.11 -10.04 13.14
N LEU A 63 0.80 -10.81 13.74
CA LEU A 63 2.18 -10.91 13.30
C LEU A 63 2.25 -11.80 12.05
N PRO A 64 3.17 -11.51 11.11
CA PRO A 64 3.41 -12.39 9.98
C PRO A 64 4.16 -13.64 10.41
N ALA A 65 4.03 -14.68 9.60
CA ALA A 65 4.84 -15.87 9.69
C ALA A 65 5.48 -16.18 8.33
N ILE A 66 6.56 -16.97 8.36
CA ILE A 66 7.27 -17.43 7.18
C ILE A 66 7.04 -18.92 7.00
N ILE A 67 6.70 -19.34 5.79
CA ILE A 67 6.67 -20.74 5.35
C ILE A 67 7.86 -20.94 4.43
N ASP A 68 8.74 -21.90 4.77
CA ASP A 68 9.85 -22.31 3.92
C ASP A 68 9.37 -23.31 2.87
N LEU A 69 9.33 -22.89 1.61
CA LEU A 69 8.83 -23.69 0.51
C LEU A 69 9.69 -24.93 0.21
N ALA A 70 10.99 -24.88 0.53
CA ALA A 70 11.86 -26.05 0.34
C ALA A 70 11.46 -27.24 1.24
N HIS A 71 10.76 -26.96 2.33
CA HIS A 71 10.30 -27.99 3.28
C HIS A 71 8.84 -28.40 3.10
N CYS A 72 8.13 -27.85 2.11
CA CYS A 72 6.75 -28.22 1.82
C CYS A 72 6.69 -29.47 0.92
N ASP A 73 5.84 -30.41 1.29
CA ASP A 73 5.49 -31.54 0.45
C ASP A 73 4.51 -31.15 -0.68
N ALA A 74 4.19 -32.08 -1.58
CA ALA A 74 3.31 -31.81 -2.71
C ALA A 74 1.89 -31.40 -2.28
N GLY A 75 1.31 -32.08 -1.28
CA GLY A 75 -0.04 -31.77 -0.78
C GLY A 75 -0.11 -30.37 -0.14
N GLN A 76 0.92 -29.99 0.61
CA GLN A 76 1.04 -28.65 1.20
C GLN A 76 1.15 -27.57 0.13
N ARG A 77 1.91 -27.81 -0.95
CA ARG A 77 2.03 -26.90 -2.09
C ARG A 77 0.73 -26.75 -2.85
N ASP A 78 0.01 -27.87 -3.07
CA ASP A 78 -1.29 -27.84 -3.73
C ASP A 78 -2.30 -27.01 -2.91
N TRP A 79 -2.31 -27.18 -1.59
CA TRP A 79 -3.17 -26.39 -0.71
C TRP A 79 -2.81 -24.89 -0.78
N LEU A 80 -1.54 -24.54 -0.70
CA LEU A 80 -1.10 -23.14 -0.85
C LEU A 80 -1.52 -22.54 -2.21
N ALA A 81 -1.40 -23.31 -3.29
CA ALA A 81 -1.83 -22.86 -4.60
C ALA A 81 -3.35 -22.61 -4.66
N ILE A 82 -4.15 -23.46 -4.02
CA ILE A 82 -5.61 -23.26 -3.91
C ILE A 82 -5.91 -21.96 -3.15
N VAL A 83 -5.25 -21.71 -2.02
CA VAL A 83 -5.42 -20.50 -1.22
C VAL A 83 -5.07 -19.25 -2.02
N ILE A 84 -3.90 -19.23 -2.68
CA ILE A 84 -3.44 -18.10 -3.49
C ILE A 84 -4.44 -17.79 -4.62
N ASN A 85 -4.97 -18.83 -5.29
CA ASN A 85 -5.97 -18.67 -6.34
C ASN A 85 -7.28 -18.10 -5.79
N ALA A 86 -7.77 -18.63 -4.66
CA ALA A 86 -9.01 -18.14 -4.03
C ALA A 86 -8.89 -16.66 -3.61
N GLU A 87 -7.75 -16.26 -3.06
CA GLU A 87 -7.50 -14.86 -2.71
C GLU A 87 -7.39 -13.97 -3.96
N HIS A 88 -6.77 -14.48 -5.03
CA HIS A 88 -6.71 -13.73 -6.30
C HIS A 88 -8.12 -13.50 -6.85
N GLU A 89 -8.98 -14.51 -6.88
CA GLU A 89 -10.38 -14.39 -7.29
C GLU A 89 -11.16 -13.38 -6.42
N SER A 90 -10.91 -13.36 -5.13
CA SER A 90 -11.50 -12.36 -4.22
C SER A 90 -11.07 -10.94 -4.56
N ARG A 91 -9.80 -10.73 -4.89
CA ARG A 91 -9.29 -9.43 -5.32
C ARG A 91 -9.92 -8.98 -6.66
N LEU A 92 -10.05 -9.88 -7.61
CA LEU A 92 -10.73 -9.59 -8.89
C LEU A 92 -12.17 -9.14 -8.69
N ARG A 93 -12.84 -9.60 -7.63
CA ARG A 93 -14.20 -9.15 -7.23
C ARG A 93 -14.18 -7.88 -6.38
N MET A 94 -13.05 -7.20 -6.28
CA MET A 94 -12.83 -6.00 -5.46
C MET A 94 -13.16 -6.18 -3.96
N GLN A 95 -13.07 -7.41 -3.48
CA GLN A 95 -13.24 -7.70 -2.06
C GLN A 95 -11.94 -7.36 -1.32
N LEU A 96 -11.96 -6.29 -0.53
CA LEU A 96 -10.82 -5.86 0.29
C LEU A 96 -10.71 -6.70 1.58
N THR A 97 -10.69 -8.02 1.43
CA THR A 97 -10.50 -8.96 2.55
C THR A 97 -9.07 -8.90 3.08
N ARG A 98 -8.87 -9.32 4.32
CA ARG A 98 -7.53 -9.49 4.90
C ARG A 98 -6.80 -10.60 4.15
N PRO A 99 -5.66 -10.33 3.51
CA PRO A 99 -4.92 -11.35 2.77
C PRO A 99 -4.26 -12.33 3.74
N GLY A 100 -4.36 -13.63 3.44
CA GLY A 100 -3.63 -14.67 4.15
C GLY A 100 -2.21 -14.82 3.60
N VAL A 101 -2.07 -14.86 2.27
CA VAL A 101 -0.77 -14.85 1.61
C VAL A 101 -0.37 -13.42 1.25
N CYS A 102 0.72 -12.96 1.88
CA CYS A 102 1.15 -11.57 1.80
C CYS A 102 2.23 -11.35 0.73
N ALA A 103 3.22 -12.22 0.66
CA ALA A 103 4.28 -12.12 -0.34
C ALA A 103 4.99 -13.46 -0.54
N TYR A 104 5.61 -13.62 -1.71
CA TYR A 104 6.68 -14.59 -1.95
C TYR A 104 8.01 -13.84 -1.90
N VAL A 105 9.02 -14.42 -1.27
CA VAL A 105 10.33 -13.81 -1.06
C VAL A 105 11.45 -14.78 -1.42
N ASP A 106 12.37 -14.34 -2.29
CA ASP A 106 13.68 -14.96 -2.44
C ASP A 106 14.68 -14.23 -1.53
N ALA A 107 15.39 -14.98 -0.71
CA ALA A 107 16.44 -14.43 0.15
C ALA A 107 17.59 -15.45 0.30
N PRO A 108 18.86 -15.05 0.20
CA PRO A 108 20.02 -15.94 0.32
C PRO A 108 20.38 -16.19 1.80
N VAL A 109 19.40 -16.22 2.68
CA VAL A 109 19.54 -16.46 4.12
C VAL A 109 18.54 -17.51 4.58
N ASP A 110 18.76 -18.13 5.75
CA ASP A 110 17.80 -19.07 6.32
C ASP A 110 16.52 -18.39 6.86
N ALA A 111 15.48 -19.20 7.08
CA ALA A 111 14.17 -18.73 7.53
C ALA A 111 14.25 -17.97 8.88
N ASN A 112 15.12 -18.37 9.82
CA ASN A 112 15.25 -17.71 11.12
C ASN A 112 15.86 -16.30 10.97
N THR A 113 16.86 -16.17 10.11
CA THR A 113 17.49 -14.89 9.80
C THR A 113 16.49 -13.93 9.14
N LEU A 114 15.72 -14.42 8.17
CA LEU A 114 14.65 -13.62 7.52
C LEU A 114 13.55 -13.26 8.53
N ALA A 115 13.06 -14.21 9.33
CA ALA A 115 12.06 -13.97 10.36
C ALA A 115 12.53 -12.94 11.40
N GLY A 116 13.77 -13.04 11.84
CA GLY A 116 14.40 -12.08 12.75
C GLY A 116 14.48 -10.68 12.16
N HIS A 117 14.85 -10.58 10.87
CA HIS A 117 14.85 -9.29 10.16
C HIS A 117 13.44 -8.68 10.12
N LEU A 118 12.45 -9.43 9.61
CA LEU A 118 11.07 -8.94 9.53
C LEU A 118 10.53 -8.54 10.90
N ALA A 119 10.75 -9.37 11.94
CA ALA A 119 10.35 -9.08 13.31
C ALA A 119 10.92 -7.73 13.80
N ASN A 120 12.15 -7.44 13.44
CA ASN A 120 12.81 -6.19 13.79
C ASN A 120 12.18 -4.95 13.11
N GLN A 121 11.55 -5.09 11.96
CA GLN A 121 10.89 -3.99 11.26
C GLN A 121 9.43 -3.77 11.69
N LEU A 122 8.82 -4.72 12.41
CA LEU A 122 7.40 -4.64 12.80
C LEU A 122 7.11 -3.57 13.85
N LEU A 123 8.08 -3.25 14.72
CA LEU A 123 7.90 -2.27 15.79
C LEU A 123 8.54 -0.95 15.37
N ILE A 124 7.73 0.08 15.25
CA ILE A 124 8.17 1.43 14.87
C ILE A 124 7.85 2.45 15.94
N LEU A 125 8.70 3.47 16.01
CA LEU A 125 8.51 4.69 16.79
C LEU A 125 8.47 5.87 15.82
N PRO A 126 7.29 6.47 15.58
CA PRO A 126 7.21 7.68 14.76
C PRO A 126 7.79 8.86 15.52
N VAL A 127 8.80 9.53 14.93
CA VAL A 127 9.53 10.64 15.54
C VAL A 127 9.63 11.79 14.54
N GLU A 128 9.43 13.00 14.99
CA GLU A 128 9.70 14.19 14.17
C GLU A 128 11.19 14.27 13.78
N LYS A 129 11.48 14.86 12.62
CA LYS A 129 12.87 15.09 12.17
C LYS A 129 13.69 15.90 13.19
N SER A 130 13.05 16.80 13.91
CA SER A 130 13.67 17.56 15.00
C SER A 130 14.01 16.70 16.23
N GLY A 131 13.45 15.51 16.36
CA GLY A 131 13.57 14.65 17.53
C GLY A 131 12.79 15.11 18.78
N HIS A 132 12.09 16.24 18.72
CA HIS A 132 11.41 16.82 19.88
C HIS A 132 10.07 16.14 20.20
N ARG A 133 9.47 15.49 19.24
CA ARG A 133 8.19 14.80 19.42
C ARG A 133 8.26 13.37 18.89
N ALA A 134 7.83 12.43 19.71
CA ALA A 134 7.60 11.05 19.33
C ALA A 134 6.15 10.68 19.63
N LEU A 135 5.54 9.86 18.75
CA LEU A 135 4.25 9.23 19.02
C LEU A 135 4.47 7.91 19.76
N PRO A 136 3.43 7.31 20.35
CA PRO A 136 3.52 5.96 20.91
C PRO A 136 4.03 4.98 19.86
N GLY A 137 4.82 4.00 20.30
CA GLY A 137 5.28 2.91 19.45
C GLY A 137 4.10 2.12 18.88
N ALA A 138 4.24 1.68 17.64
CA ALA A 138 3.17 1.03 16.89
C ALA A 138 3.66 -0.25 16.18
N LEU A 139 2.72 -1.16 15.91
CA LEU A 139 2.94 -2.31 15.03
C LEU A 139 2.76 -1.84 13.58
N TRP A 140 3.80 -2.00 12.77
CA TRP A 140 3.77 -1.65 11.36
C TRP A 140 3.57 -2.89 10.49
N ARG A 141 2.38 -3.03 9.94
CA ARG A 141 2.01 -4.19 9.11
C ARG A 141 2.51 -4.03 7.67
N PHE A 142 3.77 -3.68 7.49
CA PHE A 142 4.36 -3.48 6.18
C PHE A 142 4.31 -4.73 5.27
N PHE A 143 4.24 -5.92 5.86
CA PHE A 143 4.11 -7.20 5.16
C PHE A 143 2.74 -7.38 4.49
N ASP A 144 1.69 -6.68 4.93
CA ASP A 144 0.39 -6.67 4.25
C ASP A 144 0.58 -6.11 2.84
N PRO A 145 0.24 -6.85 1.77
CA PRO A 145 0.54 -6.43 0.40
C PRO A 145 -0.14 -5.11 0.02
N ARG A 146 -1.28 -4.79 0.64
CA ARG A 146 -1.98 -3.51 0.44
C ARG A 146 -1.20 -2.34 1.05
N VAL A 147 -0.46 -2.60 2.12
CA VAL A 147 0.46 -1.62 2.74
C VAL A 147 1.75 -1.58 1.93
N PHE A 148 2.37 -2.74 1.68
CA PHE A 148 3.65 -2.84 0.98
C PHE A 148 3.64 -2.17 -0.40
N ALA A 149 2.60 -2.41 -1.19
CA ALA A 149 2.43 -1.76 -2.49
C ALA A 149 2.49 -0.23 -2.38
N ASN A 150 1.82 0.35 -1.39
CA ASN A 150 1.86 1.78 -1.18
C ASN A 150 3.24 2.25 -0.69
N LEU A 151 3.91 1.49 0.16
CA LEU A 151 5.26 1.82 0.61
C LEU A 151 6.27 1.85 -0.54
N CYS A 152 6.10 1.03 -1.57
CA CYS A 152 6.99 1.00 -2.73
C CYS A 152 7.08 2.33 -3.48
N TRP A 153 6.05 3.18 -3.44
CA TRP A 153 6.09 4.51 -4.07
C TRP A 153 6.14 5.66 -3.05
N MET A 154 5.84 5.39 -1.77
CA MET A 154 5.88 6.38 -0.70
C MET A 154 7.27 6.56 -0.09
N LEU A 155 8.04 5.47 0.00
CA LEU A 155 9.33 5.46 0.67
C LEU A 155 10.46 5.80 -0.29
N GLU A 156 11.49 6.46 0.27
CA GLU A 156 12.77 6.58 -0.41
C GLU A 156 13.42 5.19 -0.57
N PRO A 157 14.25 5.01 -1.60
CA PRO A 157 14.90 3.72 -1.91
C PRO A 157 15.60 3.07 -0.72
N GLU A 158 16.32 3.84 0.07
CA GLU A 158 17.08 3.37 1.21
C GLU A 158 16.18 2.82 2.32
N HIS A 159 15.05 3.48 2.56
CA HIS A 159 14.08 3.03 3.55
C HIS A 159 13.42 1.71 3.13
N LEU A 160 13.07 1.58 1.83
CA LEU A 160 12.48 0.33 1.35
C LEU A 160 13.50 -0.81 1.38
N THR A 161 14.76 -0.56 0.99
CA THR A 161 15.85 -1.53 1.10
C THR A 161 16.04 -2.00 2.53
N THR A 162 16.04 -1.07 3.48
CA THR A 162 16.12 -1.40 4.91
C THR A 162 14.94 -2.26 5.36
N LEU A 163 13.73 -1.96 4.86
CA LEU A 163 12.51 -2.66 5.24
C LEU A 163 12.51 -4.12 4.78
N VAL A 164 12.88 -4.38 3.51
CA VAL A 164 12.90 -5.73 2.94
C VAL A 164 14.15 -6.52 3.30
N GLY A 165 15.23 -5.85 3.66
CA GLY A 165 16.46 -6.43 4.21
C GLY A 165 17.14 -7.41 3.26
N PRO A 166 17.35 -8.69 3.66
CA PRO A 166 18.10 -9.66 2.88
C PRO A 166 17.34 -10.23 1.67
N ALA A 167 16.12 -9.76 1.39
CA ALA A 167 15.36 -10.22 0.24
C ALA A 167 15.99 -9.73 -1.08
N SER A 168 16.30 -10.65 -1.98
CA SER A 168 16.72 -10.34 -3.35
C SER A 168 15.55 -10.06 -4.28
N ARG A 169 14.39 -10.65 -3.96
CA ARG A 169 13.15 -10.52 -4.72
C ARG A 169 11.97 -10.57 -3.77
N TRP A 170 10.99 -9.69 -3.99
CA TRP A 170 9.77 -9.61 -3.21
C TRP A 170 8.58 -9.55 -4.16
N VAL A 171 7.77 -10.62 -4.20
CA VAL A 171 6.58 -10.72 -5.07
C VAL A 171 5.33 -10.58 -4.22
N PHE A 172 4.47 -9.66 -4.58
CA PHE A 172 3.28 -9.32 -3.79
C PHE A 172 2.07 -9.02 -4.68
N PRO A 173 0.85 -9.32 -4.20
CA PRO A 173 -0.37 -8.96 -4.90
C PRO A 173 -0.79 -7.52 -4.55
N TRP A 174 -1.26 -6.76 -5.56
CA TRP A 174 -1.89 -5.47 -5.35
C TRP A 174 -2.98 -5.22 -6.38
N LEU A 175 -4.15 -4.78 -5.90
CA LEU A 175 -5.35 -4.68 -6.72
C LEU A 175 -5.65 -6.04 -7.38
N ASP A 176 -5.70 -6.09 -8.70
CA ASP A 176 -5.98 -7.26 -9.52
C ASP A 176 -4.74 -7.97 -10.08
N SER A 177 -3.56 -7.54 -9.70
CA SER A 177 -2.30 -8.01 -10.31
C SER A 177 -1.26 -8.42 -9.28
N TRP A 178 -0.24 -9.16 -9.75
CA TRP A 178 0.96 -9.48 -8.99
C TRP A 178 2.12 -8.63 -9.49
N TYR A 179 2.92 -8.15 -8.57
CA TYR A 179 4.09 -7.31 -8.81
C TYR A 179 5.30 -7.91 -8.15
N GLU A 180 6.46 -7.63 -8.71
CA GLU A 180 7.74 -7.97 -8.11
C GLU A 180 8.62 -6.73 -7.96
N CYS A 181 9.35 -6.69 -6.87
CA CYS A 181 10.39 -5.72 -6.59
C CYS A 181 11.72 -6.46 -6.57
N ASN A 182 12.60 -6.14 -7.51
CA ASN A 182 13.89 -6.79 -7.73
C ASN A 182 15.07 -5.86 -7.44
N GLY A 183 16.28 -6.44 -7.31
CA GLY A 183 17.53 -5.68 -7.23
C GLY A 183 17.73 -4.93 -5.91
N ILE A 184 17.10 -5.41 -4.83
CA ILE A 184 17.17 -4.78 -3.52
C ILE A 184 18.56 -5.00 -2.89
N LEU A 185 19.18 -6.17 -3.12
CA LEU A 185 20.48 -6.53 -2.55
C LEU A 185 21.66 -5.69 -3.06
N ASP A 186 21.61 -5.20 -4.30
CA ASP A 186 22.72 -4.43 -4.88
C ASP A 186 23.00 -3.13 -4.11
N THR A 187 22.05 -2.66 -3.33
CA THR A 187 22.15 -1.46 -2.48
C THR A 187 22.20 -1.75 -0.99
N ALA A 188 21.92 -2.99 -0.56
CA ALA A 188 21.77 -3.34 0.85
C ALA A 188 23.10 -3.34 1.64
N SER A 189 24.24 -3.53 0.96
CA SER A 189 25.55 -3.58 1.63
C SER A 189 26.01 -2.25 2.22
N ASP A 190 25.49 -1.13 1.74
CA ASP A 190 25.89 0.22 2.15
C ASP A 190 24.85 0.95 3.01
N VAL A 191 23.68 0.33 3.24
CA VAL A 191 22.61 0.97 4.02
C VAL A 191 22.80 0.66 5.50
N ALA A 192 23.02 1.71 6.29
CA ALA A 192 23.10 1.60 7.74
C ALA A 192 21.78 1.05 8.31
N PRO A 193 21.84 0.15 9.31
CA PRO A 193 20.64 -0.32 9.97
C PRO A 193 19.83 0.86 10.55
N PRO A 194 18.49 0.79 10.58
CA PRO A 194 17.68 1.89 11.10
C PRO A 194 18.04 2.16 12.56
N GLU A 195 18.07 3.45 12.91
CA GLU A 195 18.22 3.86 14.31
C GLU A 195 17.10 3.22 15.15
N ARG A 196 17.45 2.65 16.30
CA ARG A 196 16.50 1.99 17.19
C ARG A 196 16.46 2.67 18.55
N ILE A 197 15.26 2.94 19.02
CA ILE A 197 14.99 3.55 20.33
C ILE A 197 14.12 2.59 21.13
N GLY A 198 14.67 2.04 22.22
CA GLY A 198 13.93 1.11 23.08
C GLY A 198 13.44 -0.17 22.36
N GLY A 199 14.13 -0.59 21.29
CA GLY A 199 13.75 -1.78 20.50
C GLY A 199 12.84 -1.47 19.29
N PHE A 200 12.36 -0.22 19.15
CA PHE A 200 11.55 0.24 18.03
C PHE A 200 12.44 0.82 16.92
N ALA A 201 12.15 0.50 15.68
CA ALA A 201 12.79 1.16 14.54
C ALA A 201 12.22 2.58 14.42
N ARG A 202 13.11 3.57 14.29
CA ARG A 202 12.70 4.97 14.09
C ARG A 202 12.15 5.17 12.69
N ILE A 203 11.00 5.85 12.59
CA ILE A 203 10.40 6.29 11.33
C ILE A 203 10.04 7.77 11.44
N ASP A 204 10.12 8.50 10.31
CA ASP A 204 9.63 9.87 10.26
C ASP A 204 8.11 9.92 10.47
N ILE A 205 7.64 10.84 11.31
CA ILE A 205 6.21 11.02 11.60
C ILE A 205 5.41 11.35 10.34
N ASP A 206 6.01 12.04 9.35
CA ASP A 206 5.35 12.34 8.09
C ASP A 206 5.10 11.06 7.26
N ILE A 207 6.04 10.12 7.28
CA ILE A 207 5.86 8.79 6.66
C ILE A 207 4.76 8.02 7.39
N TRP A 208 4.77 8.06 8.73
CA TRP A 208 3.73 7.42 9.53
C TRP A 208 2.34 7.96 9.22
N ASP A 209 2.20 9.29 9.17
CA ASP A 209 0.92 9.96 8.84
C ASP A 209 0.41 9.55 7.45
N ARG A 210 1.32 9.40 6.48
CA ARG A 210 0.97 8.91 5.14
C ARG A 210 0.46 7.47 5.18
N THR A 211 1.12 6.60 5.96
CA THR A 211 0.71 5.20 6.07
C THR A 211 -0.68 5.03 6.71
N GLN A 212 -1.11 5.95 7.56
CA GLN A 212 -2.46 5.91 8.14
C GLN A 212 -3.57 6.09 7.10
N ARG A 213 -3.26 6.66 5.92
CA ARG A 213 -4.22 6.87 4.82
C ARG A 213 -4.30 5.71 3.84
N ILE A 214 -3.42 4.71 3.94
CA ILE A 214 -3.31 3.60 2.98
C ILE A 214 -4.65 2.86 2.81
N ALA A 215 -5.41 2.66 3.88
CA ALA A 215 -6.71 2.00 3.79
C ALA A 215 -7.68 2.79 2.89
N THR A 216 -7.77 4.12 3.08
CA THR A 216 -8.60 5.02 2.27
C THR A 216 -8.12 5.08 0.83
N ILE A 217 -6.78 5.11 0.61
CA ILE A 217 -6.18 5.08 -0.72
C ILE A 217 -6.57 3.80 -1.46
N ASN A 218 -6.39 2.63 -0.85
CA ASN A 218 -6.75 1.35 -1.46
C ASN A 218 -8.24 1.23 -1.75
N GLN A 219 -9.10 1.73 -0.87
CA GLN A 219 -10.55 1.74 -1.09
C GLN A 219 -10.92 2.64 -2.29
N THR A 220 -10.28 3.79 -2.41
CA THR A 220 -10.48 4.70 -3.55
C THR A 220 -10.00 4.05 -4.85
N LEU A 221 -8.80 3.45 -4.86
CA LEU A 221 -8.26 2.77 -6.05
C LEU A 221 -9.15 1.60 -6.49
N ALA A 222 -9.71 0.83 -5.56
CA ALA A 222 -10.67 -0.23 -5.87
C ALA A 222 -11.92 0.33 -6.56
N ARG A 223 -12.48 1.47 -6.10
CA ARG A 223 -13.62 2.13 -6.73
C ARG A 223 -13.29 2.73 -8.11
N LEU A 224 -12.07 3.19 -8.31
CA LEU A 224 -11.61 3.67 -9.61
C LEU A 224 -11.62 2.58 -10.67
N GLY A 225 -11.43 1.32 -10.29
CA GLY A 225 -11.42 0.18 -11.20
C GLY A 225 -10.33 0.32 -12.25
N LEU A 226 -9.09 0.57 -11.82
CA LEU A 226 -7.97 0.77 -12.74
C LEU A 226 -7.77 -0.47 -13.62
N PRO A 227 -7.49 -0.30 -14.94
CA PRO A 227 -7.24 -1.43 -15.83
C PRO A 227 -6.10 -2.32 -15.35
N SER A 228 -6.28 -3.64 -15.48
CA SER A 228 -5.25 -4.63 -15.09
C SER A 228 -3.94 -4.39 -15.83
N GLU A 229 -4.02 -4.00 -17.11
CA GLU A 229 -2.88 -3.79 -18.00
C GLU A 229 -2.12 -2.50 -17.70
N LEU A 230 -2.68 -1.62 -16.87
CA LEU A 230 -2.04 -0.35 -16.55
C LEU A 230 -0.67 -0.61 -15.90
N PRO A 231 0.42 0.01 -16.40
CA PRO A 231 1.75 -0.13 -15.82
C PRO A 231 1.78 0.26 -14.34
N TRP A 232 2.72 -0.33 -13.59
CA TRP A 232 2.92 -0.02 -12.18
C TRP A 232 3.05 1.49 -11.92
N GLN A 233 3.86 2.17 -12.76
CA GLN A 233 4.16 3.59 -12.62
C GLN A 233 2.89 4.43 -12.70
N ASP A 234 1.97 4.09 -13.60
CA ASP A 234 0.70 4.81 -13.78
C ASP A 234 -0.27 4.54 -12.62
N LYS A 235 -0.30 3.28 -12.11
CA LYS A 235 -1.07 2.95 -10.90
C LYS A 235 -0.52 3.68 -9.67
N ALA A 236 0.80 3.73 -9.51
CA ALA A 236 1.47 4.46 -8.44
C ALA A 236 1.23 5.99 -8.55
N ALA A 237 1.30 6.55 -9.75
CA ALA A 237 0.98 7.95 -9.99
C ALA A 237 -0.48 8.27 -9.63
N THR A 238 -1.42 7.38 -10.00
CA THR A 238 -2.83 7.51 -9.60
C THR A 238 -2.99 7.44 -8.08
N ALA A 239 -2.29 6.52 -7.43
CA ALA A 239 -2.29 6.38 -5.96
C ALA A 239 -1.76 7.66 -5.27
N ALA A 240 -0.74 8.30 -5.84
CA ALA A 240 -0.21 9.57 -5.33
C ALA A 240 -1.22 10.73 -5.48
N VAL A 241 -1.97 10.78 -6.59
CA VAL A 241 -3.08 11.74 -6.76
C VAL A 241 -4.15 11.50 -5.71
N VAL A 242 -4.54 10.23 -5.49
CA VAL A 242 -5.51 9.84 -4.47
C VAL A 242 -5.02 10.22 -3.07
N GLU A 243 -3.75 9.95 -2.72
CA GLU A 243 -3.17 10.35 -1.43
C GLU A 243 -3.27 11.86 -1.21
N SER A 244 -2.91 12.64 -2.24
CA SER A 244 -3.00 14.11 -2.18
C SER A 244 -4.43 14.57 -1.91
N ALA A 245 -5.42 13.97 -2.60
CA ALA A 245 -6.83 14.29 -2.41
C ALA A 245 -7.35 13.87 -1.03
N VAL A 246 -6.97 12.68 -0.53
CA VAL A 246 -7.32 12.24 0.83
C VAL A 246 -6.72 13.18 1.87
N THR A 247 -5.47 13.59 1.69
CA THR A 247 -4.81 14.55 2.59
C THR A 247 -5.51 15.90 2.58
N GLU A 248 -5.95 16.37 1.42
CA GLU A 248 -6.72 17.60 1.29
C GLU A 248 -8.09 17.47 1.97
N ALA A 249 -8.81 16.39 1.74
CA ALA A 249 -10.09 16.09 2.37
C ALA A 249 -9.99 16.12 3.90
N GLU A 250 -8.94 15.53 4.45
CA GLU A 250 -8.69 15.46 5.88
C GLU A 250 -8.26 16.81 6.49
N ARG A 251 -7.27 17.46 5.89
CA ARG A 251 -6.60 18.62 6.50
C ARG A 251 -7.26 19.95 6.16
N ARG A 252 -7.79 20.07 4.94
CA ARG A 252 -8.33 21.33 4.43
C ARG A 252 -9.86 21.37 4.48
N LEU A 253 -10.53 20.26 4.08
CA LEU A 253 -11.99 20.16 4.10
C LEU A 253 -12.50 19.60 5.43
N HIS A 254 -11.61 19.16 6.31
CA HIS A 254 -11.90 18.68 7.68
C HIS A 254 -12.82 17.45 7.76
N TRP A 255 -12.94 16.68 6.70
CA TRP A 255 -13.72 15.46 6.70
C TRP A 255 -13.01 14.35 7.50
N LYS A 256 -13.74 13.81 8.47
CA LYS A 256 -13.29 12.72 9.34
C LYS A 256 -13.80 11.36 8.90
N GLN A 257 -14.89 11.34 8.15
CA GLN A 257 -15.51 10.12 7.67
C GLN A 257 -14.74 9.60 6.44
N THR A 258 -14.40 8.29 6.49
CA THR A 258 -13.68 7.65 5.39
C THR A 258 -14.44 7.73 4.07
N ASP A 259 -15.77 7.58 4.11
CA ASP A 259 -16.59 7.63 2.90
C ASP A 259 -16.54 9.00 2.21
N ASP A 260 -16.50 10.11 2.95
CA ASP A 260 -16.34 11.45 2.38
C ASP A 260 -14.95 11.61 1.74
N GLN A 261 -13.91 11.13 2.40
CA GLN A 261 -12.55 11.15 1.90
C GLN A 261 -12.41 10.32 0.60
N VAL A 262 -13.00 9.12 0.58
CA VAL A 262 -13.01 8.23 -0.59
C VAL A 262 -13.78 8.85 -1.74
N ASN A 263 -14.99 9.37 -1.49
CA ASN A 263 -15.82 10.00 -2.52
C ASN A 263 -15.11 11.20 -3.15
N TYR A 264 -14.51 12.05 -2.33
CA TYR A 264 -13.75 13.21 -2.81
C TYR A 264 -12.54 12.78 -3.63
N ALA A 265 -11.72 11.86 -3.11
CA ALA A 265 -10.51 11.41 -3.77
C ALA A 265 -10.81 10.68 -5.10
N GLU A 266 -11.90 9.91 -5.17
CA GLU A 266 -12.38 9.31 -6.40
C GLU A 266 -12.71 10.37 -7.46
N HIS A 267 -13.47 11.42 -7.09
CA HIS A 267 -13.84 12.49 -8.01
C HIS A 267 -12.64 13.31 -8.47
N ILE A 268 -11.72 13.62 -7.56
CA ILE A 268 -10.45 14.28 -7.92
C ILE A 268 -9.62 13.41 -8.88
N ALA A 269 -9.53 12.11 -8.64
CA ALA A 269 -8.77 11.21 -9.52
C ALA A 269 -9.41 11.07 -10.91
N ARG A 270 -10.76 11.08 -10.99
CA ARG A 270 -11.48 10.98 -12.28
C ARG A 270 -11.52 12.30 -13.06
N TYR A 271 -11.77 13.41 -12.38
CA TYR A 271 -12.17 14.67 -13.00
C TYR A 271 -11.21 15.83 -12.70
N GLY A 272 -10.30 15.66 -11.74
CA GLY A 272 -9.26 16.65 -11.43
C GLY A 272 -9.80 18.04 -11.13
N ALA A 273 -9.19 19.02 -11.81
CA ALA A 273 -9.52 20.42 -11.65
C ALA A 273 -10.96 20.76 -12.10
N ALA A 274 -11.56 20.00 -13.01
CA ALA A 274 -12.93 20.24 -13.46
C ALA A 274 -13.94 20.08 -12.30
N PHE A 275 -13.80 19.01 -11.52
CA PHE A 275 -14.62 18.82 -10.31
C PHE A 275 -14.34 19.90 -9.25
N ARG A 276 -13.05 20.15 -8.97
CA ARG A 276 -12.67 21.09 -7.93
C ARG A 276 -13.11 22.53 -8.21
N ASN A 277 -13.01 22.97 -9.45
CA ASN A 277 -13.31 24.34 -9.87
C ASN A 277 -14.73 24.49 -10.40
N HIS A 278 -15.61 23.50 -10.20
CA HIS A 278 -16.97 23.56 -10.68
C HIS A 278 -17.75 24.72 -10.02
N PRO A 279 -18.44 25.58 -10.81
CA PRO A 279 -19.07 26.79 -10.29
C PRO A 279 -20.05 26.55 -9.12
N ARG A 280 -20.77 25.44 -9.12
CA ARG A 280 -21.69 25.09 -8.02
C ARG A 280 -20.99 24.64 -6.74
N LEU A 281 -19.71 24.21 -6.83
CA LEU A 281 -18.97 23.65 -5.70
C LEU A 281 -17.98 24.64 -5.07
N VAL A 282 -17.49 25.61 -5.84
CA VAL A 282 -16.41 26.51 -5.40
C VAL A 282 -16.76 27.22 -4.09
N ASP A 283 -17.96 27.77 -3.96
CA ASP A 283 -18.38 28.48 -2.75
C ASP A 283 -18.49 27.54 -1.53
N HIS A 284 -18.87 26.27 -1.78
CA HIS A 284 -18.95 25.26 -0.71
C HIS A 284 -17.58 24.85 -0.22
N TRP A 285 -16.57 24.75 -1.11
CA TRP A 285 -15.18 24.47 -0.68
C TRP A 285 -14.68 25.53 0.30
N VAL A 286 -14.89 26.82 -0.01
CA VAL A 286 -14.50 27.93 0.88
C VAL A 286 -15.19 27.84 2.23
N LYS A 287 -16.47 27.49 2.26
CA LYS A 287 -17.24 27.37 3.51
C LYS A 287 -16.77 26.19 4.36
N LEU A 288 -16.42 25.06 3.73
CA LEU A 288 -15.84 23.89 4.42
C LEU A 288 -14.46 24.23 4.99
N GLU A 289 -13.57 24.85 4.20
CA GLU A 289 -12.24 25.25 4.62
C GLU A 289 -12.29 26.21 5.83
N THR A 290 -13.26 27.12 5.83
CA THR A 290 -13.43 28.10 6.91
C THR A 290 -14.31 27.58 8.06
N ARG A 291 -14.81 26.34 7.95
CA ARG A 291 -15.72 25.71 8.93
C ARG A 291 -17.00 26.49 9.19
N VAL A 292 -17.45 27.28 8.23
CA VAL A 292 -18.73 28.01 8.33
C VAL A 292 -19.91 27.09 8.15
N GLU A 293 -19.75 26.08 7.29
CA GLU A 293 -20.74 25.04 7.03
C GLU A 293 -20.09 23.65 7.07
N THR A 294 -20.88 22.62 7.32
CA THR A 294 -20.47 21.23 7.30
C THR A 294 -21.33 20.48 6.29
N PHE A 295 -20.73 20.10 5.16
CA PHE A 295 -21.35 19.22 4.17
C PHE A 295 -20.55 17.94 4.08
N SER A 296 -21.22 16.81 3.86
CA SER A 296 -20.59 15.58 3.40
C SER A 296 -20.20 15.72 1.92
N CYS A 297 -19.23 14.94 1.48
CA CYS A 297 -18.89 14.90 0.06
C CYS A 297 -20.09 14.46 -0.80
N SER A 298 -20.87 13.51 -0.32
CA SER A 298 -22.08 13.02 -1.00
C SER A 298 -23.14 14.09 -1.20
N GLU A 299 -23.34 14.99 -0.21
CA GLU A 299 -24.26 16.11 -0.36
C GLU A 299 -23.81 17.09 -1.43
N LEU A 300 -22.50 17.37 -1.52
CA LEU A 300 -21.95 18.24 -2.56
C LEU A 300 -22.06 17.61 -3.95
N ILE A 301 -21.76 16.30 -4.05
CA ILE A 301 -21.91 15.55 -5.30
C ILE A 301 -23.37 15.59 -5.79
N ALA A 302 -24.35 15.51 -4.89
CA ALA A 302 -25.77 15.56 -5.22
C ALA A 302 -26.23 16.93 -5.78
N LEU A 303 -25.41 17.98 -5.66
CA LEU A 303 -25.70 19.28 -6.31
C LEU A 303 -25.43 19.27 -7.82
N LEU A 304 -24.64 18.30 -8.32
CA LEU A 304 -24.29 18.19 -9.73
C LEU A 304 -25.35 17.41 -10.50
N SER A 305 -25.71 17.90 -11.68
CA SER A 305 -26.60 17.18 -12.60
C SER A 305 -25.85 16.12 -13.41
N GLN A 306 -26.59 15.20 -14.02
CA GLN A 306 -26.00 14.18 -14.91
C GLN A 306 -25.28 14.83 -16.11
N GLU A 307 -25.80 15.93 -16.65
CA GLU A 307 -25.18 16.66 -17.76
C GLU A 307 -23.82 17.24 -17.38
N GLU A 308 -23.69 17.77 -16.14
CA GLU A 308 -22.42 18.30 -15.62
C GLU A 308 -21.37 17.19 -15.43
N TYR A 309 -21.79 15.97 -15.09
CA TYR A 309 -20.89 14.80 -15.05
C TYR A 309 -20.43 14.39 -16.45
N GLU A 310 -21.30 14.45 -17.43
CA GLU A 310 -20.95 14.15 -18.83
C GLU A 310 -19.95 15.17 -19.40
N GLU A 311 -20.05 16.45 -18.98
CA GLU A 311 -19.06 17.47 -19.33
C GLU A 311 -17.67 17.17 -18.72
N PHE A 312 -17.60 16.65 -17.50
CA PHE A 312 -16.32 16.22 -16.91
C PHE A 312 -15.66 15.08 -17.68
N ALA A 313 -16.46 14.15 -18.20
CA ALA A 313 -15.96 12.98 -18.92
C ALA A 313 -15.49 13.32 -20.35
N GLN A 314 -15.87 14.49 -20.88
CA GLN A 314 -15.39 14.90 -22.21
C GLN A 314 -13.93 15.35 -22.11
N PRO A 315 -13.02 14.80 -22.94
CA PRO A 315 -11.66 15.31 -23.01
C PRO A 315 -11.75 16.80 -23.37
N THR A 316 -11.13 17.65 -22.58
CA THR A 316 -11.05 19.10 -22.82
C THR A 316 -10.58 19.31 -24.26
N ARG A 317 -11.50 19.61 -25.14
CA ARG A 317 -11.12 20.07 -26.50
C ARG A 317 -10.19 21.25 -26.30
N PRO A 318 -8.99 21.26 -26.92
CA PRO A 318 -8.15 22.44 -26.86
C PRO A 318 -9.02 23.62 -27.31
N ARG A 319 -9.16 24.62 -26.43
CA ARG A 319 -9.88 25.86 -26.81
C ARG A 319 -9.22 26.39 -28.06
N ASP A 320 -9.98 26.44 -29.12
CA ASP A 320 -9.54 27.04 -30.37
C ASP A 320 -9.11 28.49 -30.07
N PRO A 321 -7.82 28.84 -30.23
CA PRO A 321 -7.34 30.18 -29.92
C PRO A 321 -7.90 31.27 -30.86
N THR A 322 -8.76 30.90 -31.81
CA THR A 322 -9.28 31.81 -32.86
C THR A 322 -10.66 32.38 -32.54
N VAL A 323 -11.32 32.00 -31.45
CA VAL A 323 -12.58 32.63 -31.03
C VAL A 323 -12.26 33.72 -30.01
N ARG A 324 -12.12 34.94 -30.49
CA ARG A 324 -12.11 36.17 -29.69
C ARG A 324 -13.52 36.76 -29.58
#